data_d996bc416220735132e186b83c2df481
#
_entry.id   d996bc416220735132e186b83c2df481
#
_cell.length_a   1.000
_cell.length_b   1.000
_cell.length_c   1.000
_cell.angle_alpha   90.00
_cell.angle_beta   90.00
_cell.angle_gamma   90.00
#
_symmetry.space_group_name_H-M   'P 1'
#
loop_
_entity.id
_entity.type
_entity.pdbx_description
1 polymer ?
#
loop_
_entity_poly.entity_id
_entity_poly.type
_entity_poly.pdbx_seq_one_letter_code
_entity_poly.pdbx_strand_id
1 'polypeptide(L)'
;MFLTKRFYVILACLTLLAEFGYVFPQLFMGAKILLLIFAVLVVVDAVMLYHRRGITAKRTCSERFSNGDKNVVKINLESQYSFPVRLTVIDEAPEVFQRRDISYPSHLAERGRNVIRYTLTPVKRGTYSFGRIRCFARTITGLVERRYTFGSAEDVKVYPSYLMLNRYEFLAMSNNLTEMGIKRIRRVGNNTEFEQIKDYVQGDDYRTINWKASARRNQLMVNVYRDERSQQIFSVIDKGRVMQQSFRGMTLLDYSINASLVLSYVAMHRDDKAGLITFADKMDTFIAPSRRTGQMQNLLEALYAQETDFGETDFSGLCANVHKQVSKRSLFIVYTNFSGMTALNRQLAYLKLLSQWHRVLVVFFEDAEMNDYIHSPKHSTEEYYQHVIAEKFAYEKRLIVSTLRQHGIYSVLTTPDKLSVDVINKYLEMKQRQILT
;
A
#
# COMPACT_ATOMS: atom_id res chain seq x y z
N MET A 1 -21.98 -35.26 2.88
CA MET A 1 -22.26 -35.52 4.29
C MET A 1 -20.92 -35.83 4.96
N PHE A 2 -20.66 -35.20 6.10
CA PHE A 2 -19.47 -35.50 6.89
C PHE A 2 -19.89 -35.81 8.30
N LEU A 3 -19.20 -36.73 8.94
CA LEU A 3 -19.40 -37.08 10.34
C LEU A 3 -18.40 -36.28 11.18
N THR A 4 -18.84 -35.78 12.32
CA THR A 4 -18.00 -34.92 13.16
C THR A 4 -17.11 -35.75 14.11
N LYS A 5 -16.09 -35.11 14.72
CA LYS A 5 -15.30 -35.75 15.77
C LYS A 5 -16.15 -36.29 16.93
N ARG A 6 -17.26 -35.61 17.27
CA ARG A 6 -18.18 -36.04 18.33
C ARG A 6 -18.85 -37.37 18.00
N PHE A 7 -19.24 -37.57 16.73
CA PHE A 7 -19.80 -38.85 16.29
C PHE A 7 -18.84 -40.01 16.58
N TYR A 8 -17.55 -39.86 16.17
CA TYR A 8 -16.57 -40.93 16.35
C TYR A 8 -16.24 -41.17 17.83
N VAL A 9 -16.19 -40.12 18.66
CA VAL A 9 -15.95 -40.29 20.11
C VAL A 9 -17.15 -41.04 20.76
N ILE A 10 -18.37 -40.66 20.45
CA ILE A 10 -19.54 -41.33 21.00
C ILE A 10 -19.61 -42.79 20.54
N LEU A 11 -19.33 -43.02 19.25
CA LEU A 11 -19.30 -44.40 18.70
C LEU A 11 -18.24 -45.24 19.40
N ALA A 12 -17.02 -44.68 19.60
CA ALA A 12 -15.97 -45.43 20.31
C ALA A 12 -16.34 -45.72 21.77
N CYS A 13 -16.98 -44.78 22.46
CA CYS A 13 -17.49 -45.04 23.81
C CYS A 13 -18.56 -46.16 23.85
N LEU A 14 -19.49 -46.17 22.86
CA LEU A 14 -20.49 -47.20 22.75
C LEU A 14 -19.91 -48.59 22.41
N THR A 15 -18.87 -48.66 21.57
CA THR A 15 -18.17 -49.93 21.26
C THR A 15 -17.45 -50.47 22.49
N LEU A 16 -16.72 -49.61 23.23
CA LEU A 16 -16.11 -50.00 24.51
C LEU A 16 -17.15 -50.51 25.54
N LEU A 17 -18.31 -49.84 25.64
CA LEU A 17 -19.37 -50.26 26.52
C LEU A 17 -19.93 -51.62 26.10
N ALA A 18 -20.05 -51.91 24.82
CA ALA A 18 -20.48 -53.22 24.30
C ALA A 18 -19.45 -54.29 24.56
N GLU A 19 -18.15 -54.03 24.50
CA GLU A 19 -17.09 -54.96 24.88
C GLU A 19 -17.14 -55.34 26.38
N PHE A 20 -17.34 -54.33 27.26
CA PHE A 20 -17.55 -54.61 28.70
C PHE A 20 -18.83 -55.40 28.95
N GLY A 21 -19.84 -55.20 28.11
CA GLY A 21 -21.10 -55.98 28.14
C GLY A 21 -20.95 -57.47 27.87
N TYR A 22 -19.79 -57.90 27.26
CA TYR A 22 -19.48 -59.31 27.09
C TYR A 22 -19.30 -60.02 28.44
N VAL A 23 -18.77 -59.29 29.44
CA VAL A 23 -18.58 -59.80 30.80
C VAL A 23 -19.89 -59.70 31.62
N PHE A 24 -20.69 -58.67 31.36
CA PHE A 24 -21.95 -58.42 32.08
C PHE A 24 -23.15 -58.34 31.11
N PRO A 25 -23.97 -59.42 31.00
CA PRO A 25 -25.05 -59.47 30.00
C PRO A 25 -26.08 -58.36 30.06
N GLN A 26 -26.32 -57.76 31.24
CA GLN A 26 -27.25 -56.62 31.40
C GLN A 26 -26.71 -55.33 30.74
N LEU A 27 -25.39 -55.10 30.78
CA LEU A 27 -24.74 -53.99 30.12
C LEU A 27 -24.81 -54.13 28.59
N PHE A 28 -24.74 -55.34 28.06
CA PHE A 28 -24.83 -55.60 26.62
C PHE A 28 -26.20 -55.20 26.04
N MET A 29 -27.30 -55.49 26.79
CA MET A 29 -28.64 -55.07 26.38
C MET A 29 -28.77 -53.54 26.40
N GLY A 30 -28.20 -52.87 27.44
CA GLY A 30 -28.14 -51.44 27.50
C GLY A 30 -27.34 -50.78 26.36
N ALA A 31 -26.17 -51.38 25.98
CA ALA A 31 -25.37 -50.90 24.86
C ALA A 31 -26.09 -50.97 23.52
N LYS A 32 -26.88 -52.03 23.26
CA LYS A 32 -27.70 -52.15 22.05
C LYS A 32 -28.77 -51.04 21.97
N ILE A 33 -29.48 -50.83 23.07
CA ILE A 33 -30.53 -49.75 23.15
C ILE A 33 -29.88 -48.38 22.89
N LEU A 34 -28.74 -48.09 23.53
CA LEU A 34 -28.01 -46.81 23.34
C LEU A 34 -27.50 -46.66 21.90
N LEU A 35 -27.03 -47.74 21.28
CA LEU A 35 -26.59 -47.71 19.87
C LEU A 35 -27.76 -47.43 18.92
N LEU A 36 -28.94 -48.00 19.18
CA LEU A 36 -30.15 -47.75 18.41
C LEU A 36 -30.59 -46.30 18.56
N ILE A 37 -30.63 -45.74 19.78
CA ILE A 37 -30.96 -44.36 20.05
C ILE A 37 -29.94 -43.44 19.34
N PHE A 38 -28.66 -43.76 19.42
CA PHE A 38 -27.61 -42.99 18.73
C PHE A 38 -27.82 -43.00 17.21
N ALA A 39 -28.14 -44.14 16.61
CA ALA A 39 -28.42 -44.26 15.18
C ALA A 39 -29.64 -43.38 14.78
N VAL A 40 -30.70 -43.42 15.56
CA VAL A 40 -31.88 -42.57 15.34
C VAL A 40 -31.53 -41.08 15.44
N LEU A 41 -30.75 -40.68 16.44
CA LEU A 41 -30.28 -39.28 16.58
C LEU A 41 -29.44 -38.83 15.38
N VAL A 42 -28.56 -39.67 14.85
CA VAL A 42 -27.76 -39.35 13.65
C VAL A 42 -28.67 -39.15 12.43
N VAL A 43 -29.68 -40.00 12.26
CA VAL A 43 -30.65 -39.88 11.16
C VAL A 43 -31.44 -38.60 11.27
N VAL A 44 -31.96 -38.29 12.48
CA VAL A 44 -32.70 -37.03 12.74
C VAL A 44 -31.81 -35.82 12.45
N ASP A 45 -30.56 -35.82 12.91
CA ASP A 45 -29.59 -34.73 12.67
C ASP A 45 -29.34 -34.55 11.17
N ALA A 46 -29.15 -35.65 10.44
CA ALA A 46 -28.99 -35.64 8.98
C ALA A 46 -30.25 -35.11 8.27
N VAL A 47 -31.43 -35.56 8.64
CA VAL A 47 -32.69 -35.09 8.03
C VAL A 47 -32.89 -33.59 8.29
N MET A 48 -32.65 -33.11 9.51
CA MET A 48 -32.72 -31.68 9.84
C MET A 48 -31.83 -30.83 8.95
N LEU A 49 -30.57 -31.25 8.72
CA LEU A 49 -29.63 -30.49 7.90
C LEU A 49 -29.90 -30.61 6.41
N TYR A 50 -30.41 -31.78 5.92
CA TYR A 50 -30.48 -32.05 4.48
C TYR A 50 -31.87 -31.84 3.88
N HIS A 51 -32.91 -31.72 4.68
CA HIS A 51 -34.30 -31.54 4.21
C HIS A 51 -34.44 -30.27 3.33
N ARG A 52 -33.72 -29.17 3.65
CA ARG A 52 -33.77 -27.92 2.88
C ARG A 52 -32.35 -27.35 2.68
N ARG A 53 -32.19 -26.48 1.65
CA ARG A 53 -30.99 -25.64 1.53
C ARG A 53 -31.17 -24.43 2.46
N GLY A 54 -30.69 -24.51 3.69
CA GLY A 54 -31.00 -23.58 4.76
C GLY A 54 -29.95 -22.50 5.00
N ILE A 55 -28.83 -22.47 4.27
CA ILE A 55 -27.79 -21.44 4.45
C ILE A 55 -27.55 -20.74 3.11
N THR A 56 -27.33 -19.41 3.16
CA THR A 56 -26.79 -18.59 2.08
C THR A 56 -25.60 -17.78 2.59
N ALA A 57 -24.58 -17.65 1.75
CA ALA A 57 -23.41 -16.83 2.05
C ALA A 57 -23.03 -16.02 0.81
N LYS A 58 -22.76 -14.71 1.01
CA LYS A 58 -22.33 -13.79 -0.04
C LYS A 58 -21.16 -12.95 0.44
N ARG A 59 -20.07 -12.96 -0.34
CA ARG A 59 -18.93 -12.06 -0.14
C ARG A 59 -19.29 -10.66 -0.64
N THR A 60 -18.83 -9.66 0.09
CA THR A 60 -18.90 -8.26 -0.30
C THR A 60 -17.54 -7.63 0.03
N CYS A 61 -16.80 -7.27 -1.00
CA CYS A 61 -15.54 -6.58 -0.89
C CYS A 61 -15.46 -5.49 -1.96
N SER A 62 -14.47 -4.61 -1.87
CA SER A 62 -14.17 -3.65 -2.92
C SER A 62 -13.58 -4.36 -4.15
N GLU A 63 -13.93 -3.93 -5.35
CA GLU A 63 -13.31 -4.41 -6.59
C GLU A 63 -11.83 -4.02 -6.69
N ARG A 64 -11.44 -2.97 -5.96
CA ARG A 64 -10.08 -2.43 -5.92
C ARG A 64 -9.55 -2.50 -4.50
N PHE A 65 -8.46 -3.21 -4.31
CA PHE A 65 -7.72 -3.26 -3.05
C PHE A 65 -6.51 -2.33 -3.11
N SER A 66 -6.13 -1.82 -1.96
CA SER A 66 -4.99 -0.95 -1.77
C SER A 66 -3.79 -1.74 -1.26
N ASN A 67 -2.64 -1.65 -1.95
CA ASN A 67 -1.41 -2.37 -1.59
C ASN A 67 -0.81 -1.83 -0.29
N GLY A 68 -0.45 -2.72 0.64
CA GLY A 68 0.09 -2.35 1.95
C GLY A 68 -0.96 -1.88 2.97
N ASP A 69 -2.22 -1.68 2.58
CA ASP A 69 -3.29 -1.21 3.43
C ASP A 69 -4.24 -2.33 3.88
N LYS A 70 -4.97 -2.09 4.98
CA LYS A 70 -5.99 -3.02 5.47
C LYS A 70 -7.27 -2.90 4.65
N ASN A 71 -7.54 -3.86 3.79
CA ASN A 71 -8.75 -3.95 2.98
C ASN A 71 -9.79 -4.82 3.68
N VAL A 72 -11.01 -4.31 3.86
CA VAL A 72 -12.08 -5.00 4.58
C VAL A 72 -12.86 -5.90 3.65
N VAL A 73 -13.00 -7.17 4.03
CA VAL A 73 -13.87 -8.16 3.37
C VAL A 73 -14.99 -8.52 4.32
N LYS A 74 -16.22 -8.59 3.82
CA LYS A 74 -17.42 -8.95 4.56
C LYS A 74 -18.05 -10.20 3.94
N ILE A 75 -18.43 -11.17 4.79
CA ILE A 75 -19.21 -12.33 4.38
C ILE A 75 -20.55 -12.21 5.07
N ASN A 76 -21.60 -11.98 4.31
CA ASN A 76 -22.96 -11.94 4.77
C ASN A 76 -23.51 -13.37 4.79
N LEU A 77 -23.95 -13.81 5.97
CA LEU A 77 -24.50 -15.13 6.22
C LEU A 77 -25.98 -15.00 6.56
N GLU A 78 -26.82 -15.84 5.99
CA GLU A 78 -28.23 -15.90 6.29
C GLU A 78 -28.67 -17.36 6.45
N SER A 79 -29.40 -17.65 7.54
CA SER A 79 -29.99 -18.95 7.81
C SER A 79 -31.50 -18.93 7.52
N GLN A 80 -31.97 -19.95 6.82
CA GLN A 80 -33.38 -20.20 6.61
C GLN A 80 -33.89 -21.37 7.48
N TYR A 81 -33.00 -21.95 8.30
CA TYR A 81 -33.38 -23.01 9.23
C TYR A 81 -34.27 -22.48 10.36
N SER A 82 -35.21 -23.31 10.81
CA SER A 82 -36.08 -23.06 11.97
C SER A 82 -35.41 -23.41 13.31
N PHE A 83 -34.12 -23.64 13.31
CA PHE A 83 -33.34 -23.99 14.50
C PHE A 83 -31.95 -23.31 14.42
N PRO A 84 -31.30 -23.09 15.55
CA PRO A 84 -29.96 -22.47 15.56
C PRO A 84 -28.91 -23.42 14.99
N VAL A 85 -27.98 -22.85 14.20
CA VAL A 85 -26.93 -23.60 13.49
C VAL A 85 -25.54 -23.02 13.84
N ARG A 86 -24.61 -23.91 14.13
CA ARG A 86 -23.20 -23.56 14.24
C ARG A 86 -22.56 -23.70 12.87
N LEU A 87 -21.90 -22.62 12.44
CA LEU A 87 -21.20 -22.58 11.16
C LEU A 87 -19.69 -22.48 11.37
N THR A 88 -18.95 -23.14 10.51
CA THR A 88 -17.54 -22.85 10.27
C THR A 88 -17.43 -22.38 8.82
N VAL A 89 -17.05 -21.12 8.63
CA VAL A 89 -16.95 -20.50 7.30
C VAL A 89 -15.49 -20.43 6.92
N ILE A 90 -15.16 -20.96 5.75
CA ILE A 90 -13.83 -20.87 5.15
C ILE A 90 -13.98 -20.06 3.88
N ASP A 91 -13.24 -18.94 3.79
CA ASP A 91 -13.16 -18.13 2.59
C ASP A 91 -11.85 -18.39 1.88
N GLU A 92 -11.90 -18.84 0.64
CA GLU A 92 -10.71 -19.11 -0.17
C GLU A 92 -10.11 -17.80 -0.69
N ALA A 93 -9.38 -17.09 0.18
CA ALA A 93 -8.61 -15.92 -0.20
C ALA A 93 -7.39 -16.32 -1.04
N PRO A 94 -6.90 -15.45 -1.96
CA PRO A 94 -5.70 -15.70 -2.74
C PRO A 94 -4.48 -15.97 -1.85
N GLU A 95 -3.68 -16.97 -2.20
CA GLU A 95 -2.50 -17.43 -1.42
C GLU A 95 -1.46 -16.31 -1.21
N VAL A 96 -1.37 -15.39 -2.18
CA VAL A 96 -0.43 -14.26 -2.15
C VAL A 96 -0.67 -13.34 -0.94
N PHE A 97 -1.88 -13.32 -0.39
CA PHE A 97 -2.18 -12.52 0.81
C PHE A 97 -1.68 -13.18 2.11
N GLN A 98 -1.02 -14.34 2.02
CA GLN A 98 -0.30 -15.07 3.09
C GLN A 98 -1.11 -15.25 4.37
N ARG A 99 -2.45 -15.32 4.27
CA ARG A 99 -3.31 -15.51 5.41
C ARG A 99 -3.56 -16.99 5.65
N ARG A 100 -3.15 -17.49 6.83
CA ARG A 100 -3.34 -18.90 7.23
C ARG A 100 -4.66 -19.12 7.96
N ASP A 101 -5.16 -18.12 8.66
CA ASP A 101 -6.42 -18.19 9.44
C ASP A 101 -7.61 -17.82 8.56
N ILE A 102 -8.05 -18.77 7.74
CA ILE A 102 -9.17 -18.60 6.81
C ILE A 102 -10.49 -19.20 7.36
N SER A 103 -10.47 -19.72 8.60
CA SER A 103 -11.61 -20.39 9.24
C SER A 103 -12.27 -19.49 10.28
N TYR A 104 -13.52 -19.14 10.04
CA TYR A 104 -14.29 -18.24 10.91
C TYR A 104 -15.47 -19.00 11.53
N PRO A 105 -15.42 -19.30 12.85
CA PRO A 105 -16.57 -19.85 13.55
C PRO A 105 -17.67 -18.79 13.66
N SER A 106 -18.90 -19.19 13.41
CA SER A 106 -20.08 -18.33 13.50
C SER A 106 -21.26 -19.11 14.06
N HIS A 107 -22.16 -18.41 14.72
CA HIS A 107 -23.41 -18.95 15.20
C HIS A 107 -24.57 -18.17 14.60
N LEU A 108 -25.51 -18.88 13.99
CA LEU A 108 -26.74 -18.29 13.49
C LEU A 108 -27.94 -18.77 14.32
N ALA A 109 -28.70 -17.81 14.82
CA ALA A 109 -29.99 -18.10 15.42
C ALA A 109 -30.98 -18.60 14.35
N GLU A 110 -32.13 -19.06 14.78
CA GLU A 110 -33.24 -19.41 13.90
C GLU A 110 -33.54 -18.26 12.94
N ARG A 111 -33.54 -18.54 11.63
CA ARG A 111 -33.72 -17.55 10.55
C ARG A 111 -32.84 -16.28 10.71
N GLY A 112 -31.72 -16.44 11.41
CA GLY A 112 -30.82 -15.32 11.76
C GLY A 112 -29.89 -14.94 10.63
N ARG A 113 -29.33 -13.71 10.76
CA ARG A 113 -28.31 -13.17 9.89
C ARG A 113 -27.07 -12.85 10.71
N ASN A 114 -25.90 -13.02 10.12
CA ASN A 114 -24.62 -12.60 10.72
C ASN A 114 -23.66 -12.10 9.63
N VAL A 115 -22.76 -11.22 10.00
CA VAL A 115 -21.75 -10.66 9.09
C VAL A 115 -20.36 -10.89 9.68
N ILE A 116 -19.58 -11.74 9.03
CA ILE A 116 -18.18 -11.94 9.35
C ILE A 116 -17.41 -10.82 8.66
N ARG A 117 -16.54 -10.12 9.41
CA ARG A 117 -15.65 -9.08 8.90
C ARG A 117 -14.22 -9.49 9.17
N TYR A 118 -13.41 -9.44 8.14
CA TYR A 118 -11.98 -9.64 8.25
C TYR A 118 -11.21 -8.69 7.33
N THR A 119 -9.93 -8.53 7.57
CA THR A 119 -9.07 -7.62 6.79
C THR A 119 -7.98 -8.40 6.08
N LEU A 120 -7.68 -7.99 4.84
CA LEU A 120 -6.55 -8.47 4.06
C LEU A 120 -5.59 -7.32 3.81
N THR A 121 -4.29 -7.61 3.88
CA THR A 121 -3.23 -6.63 3.58
C THR A 121 -2.38 -7.19 2.45
N PRO A 122 -2.73 -6.92 1.19
CA PRO A 122 -1.94 -7.36 0.05
C PRO A 122 -0.57 -6.66 0.05
N VAL A 123 0.47 -7.41 -0.28
CA VAL A 123 1.86 -6.92 -0.34
C VAL A 123 2.40 -6.81 -1.77
N LYS A 124 1.65 -7.30 -2.77
CA LYS A 124 2.00 -7.21 -4.19
C LYS A 124 0.81 -6.68 -4.98
N ARG A 125 1.08 -5.81 -5.95
CA ARG A 125 0.10 -5.33 -6.93
C ARG A 125 -0.24 -6.41 -7.94
N GLY A 126 -1.38 -6.30 -8.57
CA GLY A 126 -1.81 -7.25 -9.60
C GLY A 126 -3.29 -7.61 -9.50
N THR A 127 -3.73 -8.55 -10.32
CA THR A 127 -5.08 -9.10 -10.29
C THR A 127 -5.05 -10.45 -9.60
N TYR A 128 -5.94 -10.65 -8.63
CA TYR A 128 -6.01 -11.87 -7.83
C TYR A 128 -7.44 -12.36 -7.75
N SER A 129 -7.62 -13.67 -7.93
CA SER A 129 -8.93 -14.31 -7.91
C SER A 129 -9.22 -14.89 -6.53
N PHE A 130 -10.33 -14.49 -5.93
CA PHE A 130 -10.88 -15.18 -4.77
C PHE A 130 -11.51 -16.50 -5.22
N GLY A 131 -11.31 -17.55 -4.43
CA GLY A 131 -12.01 -18.80 -4.59
C GLY A 131 -13.43 -18.77 -4.03
N ARG A 132 -13.94 -19.96 -3.69
CA ARG A 132 -15.30 -20.17 -3.20
C ARG A 132 -15.40 -19.98 -1.68
N ILE A 133 -16.58 -19.63 -1.21
CA ILE A 133 -16.90 -19.63 0.22
C ILE A 133 -17.42 -21.02 0.58
N ARG A 134 -16.76 -21.70 1.52
CA ARG A 134 -17.18 -22.98 2.06
C ARG A 134 -17.76 -22.80 3.45
N CYS A 135 -19.01 -23.20 3.64
CA CYS A 135 -19.67 -23.14 4.93
C CYS A 135 -19.98 -24.58 5.39
N PHE A 136 -19.51 -24.89 6.59
CA PHE A 136 -19.78 -26.17 7.25
C PHE A 136 -20.79 -25.93 8.35
N ALA A 137 -21.98 -26.47 8.15
CA ALA A 137 -23.12 -26.30 9.06
C ALA A 137 -23.31 -27.53 9.94
N ARG A 138 -23.48 -27.29 11.24
CA ARG A 138 -23.77 -28.30 12.27
C ARG A 138 -24.99 -27.86 13.10
N THR A 139 -25.78 -28.83 13.50
CA THR A 139 -26.84 -28.59 14.46
C THR A 139 -26.30 -28.42 15.89
N ILE A 140 -27.18 -28.33 16.88
CA ILE A 140 -26.81 -28.29 18.30
C ILE A 140 -26.16 -29.62 18.73
N THR A 141 -26.70 -30.77 18.29
CA THR A 141 -26.14 -32.09 18.55
C THR A 141 -24.73 -32.22 17.94
N GLY A 142 -24.57 -31.72 16.74
CA GLY A 142 -23.31 -31.66 16.05
C GLY A 142 -22.73 -33.04 15.70
N LEU A 143 -23.59 -34.02 15.40
CA LEU A 143 -23.19 -35.37 14.98
C LEU A 143 -22.85 -35.39 13.48
N VAL A 144 -23.67 -34.68 12.72
CA VAL A 144 -23.55 -34.56 11.26
C VAL A 144 -23.15 -33.14 10.87
N GLU A 145 -22.38 -33.06 9.77
CA GLU A 145 -21.94 -31.79 9.18
C GLU A 145 -22.32 -31.75 7.71
N ARG A 146 -22.91 -30.63 7.28
CA ARG A 146 -23.24 -30.37 5.88
C ARG A 146 -22.35 -29.27 5.33
N ARG A 147 -21.68 -29.55 4.22
CA ARG A 147 -20.89 -28.55 3.47
C ARG A 147 -21.79 -27.85 2.45
N TYR A 148 -21.73 -26.53 2.47
CA TYR A 148 -22.24 -25.63 1.44
C TYR A 148 -21.08 -24.96 0.74
N THR A 149 -21.22 -24.68 -0.55
CA THR A 149 -20.25 -23.98 -1.36
C THR A 149 -20.98 -22.87 -2.10
N PHE A 150 -20.50 -21.62 -1.94
CA PHE A 150 -21.10 -20.43 -2.51
C PHE A 150 -20.07 -19.61 -3.29
N GLY A 151 -20.58 -18.74 -4.16
CA GLY A 151 -19.77 -17.83 -4.97
C GLY A 151 -19.12 -18.50 -6.18
N SER A 152 -18.71 -17.66 -7.08
CA SER A 152 -17.80 -17.94 -8.20
C SER A 152 -16.45 -17.30 -7.91
N ALA A 153 -15.46 -17.57 -8.74
CA ALA A 153 -14.22 -16.81 -8.73
C ALA A 153 -14.53 -15.33 -9.01
N GLU A 154 -14.06 -14.46 -8.11
CA GLU A 154 -14.21 -13.01 -8.23
C GLU A 154 -12.82 -12.39 -8.28
N ASP A 155 -12.52 -11.67 -9.35
CA ASP A 155 -11.23 -11.01 -9.53
C ASP A 155 -11.20 -9.67 -8.80
N VAL A 156 -10.16 -9.45 -8.03
CA VAL A 156 -9.90 -8.20 -7.33
C VAL A 156 -8.56 -7.65 -7.79
N LYS A 157 -8.54 -6.37 -8.15
CA LYS A 157 -7.33 -5.67 -8.57
C LYS A 157 -6.70 -4.97 -7.36
N VAL A 158 -5.42 -5.26 -7.11
CA VAL A 158 -4.63 -4.60 -6.06
C VAL A 158 -3.86 -3.44 -6.67
N TYR A 159 -4.32 -2.24 -6.41
CA TYR A 159 -3.70 -0.98 -6.84
C TYR A 159 -2.62 -0.51 -5.85
N PRO A 160 -1.73 0.42 -6.25
CA PRO A 160 -0.88 1.14 -5.30
C PRO A 160 -1.68 1.73 -4.15
N SER A 161 -1.04 2.03 -3.01
CA SER A 161 -1.70 2.50 -1.79
C SER A 161 -2.47 3.80 -2.02
N TYR A 162 -3.75 3.69 -2.40
CA TYR A 162 -4.64 4.83 -2.60
C TYR A 162 -5.47 5.18 -1.36
N LEU A 163 -5.64 4.27 -0.41
CA LEU A 163 -6.33 4.56 0.87
C LEU A 163 -5.54 5.57 1.70
N MET A 164 -4.23 5.55 1.61
CA MET A 164 -3.37 6.57 2.19
C MET A 164 -3.66 7.97 1.63
N LEU A 165 -4.07 8.10 0.36
CA LEU A 165 -4.42 9.38 -0.25
C LEU A 165 -5.54 10.09 0.52
N ASN A 166 -6.60 9.39 0.88
CA ASN A 166 -7.71 9.95 1.66
C ASN A 166 -7.23 10.49 3.02
N ARG A 167 -6.26 9.80 3.64
CA ARG A 167 -5.65 10.26 4.89
C ARG A 167 -4.84 11.55 4.68
N TYR A 168 -4.09 11.64 3.59
CA TYR A 168 -3.34 12.85 3.24
C TYR A 168 -4.26 13.99 2.78
N GLU A 169 -5.38 13.69 2.11
CA GLU A 169 -6.40 14.67 1.74
C GLU A 169 -7.02 15.35 2.96
N PHE A 170 -7.49 14.55 3.92
CA PHE A 170 -8.04 15.06 5.17
C PHE A 170 -7.04 15.95 5.92
N LEU A 171 -5.78 15.57 5.94
CA LEU A 171 -4.72 16.33 6.58
C LEU A 171 -4.29 17.57 5.78
N ALA A 172 -4.30 17.50 4.46
CA ALA A 172 -4.03 18.66 3.59
C ALA A 172 -5.10 19.74 3.74
N MET A 173 -6.37 19.33 3.92
CA MET A 173 -7.50 20.24 4.17
C MET A 173 -7.51 20.78 5.60
N SER A 174 -7.16 19.98 6.60
CA SER A 174 -7.27 20.33 8.02
C SER A 174 -6.15 21.21 8.51
N ASN A 175 -5.29 21.83 7.83
CA ASN A 175 -4.14 22.61 8.35
C ASN A 175 -3.25 21.87 9.42
N ASN A 176 -3.58 20.63 9.76
CA ASN A 176 -2.96 19.82 10.82
C ASN A 176 -1.93 18.82 10.27
N LEU A 177 -1.24 19.19 9.18
CA LEU A 177 -0.13 18.39 8.62
C LEU A 177 0.96 18.09 9.66
N THR A 178 1.00 18.85 10.74
CA THR A 178 1.99 18.70 11.83
C THR A 178 1.83 17.37 12.58
N GLU A 179 0.62 16.83 12.70
CA GLU A 179 0.37 15.55 13.40
C GLU A 179 0.99 14.33 12.70
N MET A 180 1.24 14.43 11.39
CA MET A 180 1.95 13.38 10.64
C MET A 180 3.45 13.68 10.44
N GLY A 181 4.02 14.62 11.18
CA GLY A 181 5.42 15.04 11.02
C GLY A 181 5.67 15.92 9.78
N ILE A 182 4.62 16.40 9.10
CA ILE A 182 4.77 17.31 7.97
C ILE A 182 4.88 18.75 8.49
N LYS A 183 5.99 19.41 8.17
CA LYS A 183 6.30 20.76 8.67
C LYS A 183 5.40 21.82 8.04
N ARG A 184 4.80 22.69 8.88
CA ARG A 184 4.03 23.86 8.42
C ARG A 184 4.98 24.98 8.02
N ILE A 185 4.80 25.52 6.82
CA ILE A 185 5.76 26.45 6.24
C ILE A 185 5.09 27.77 5.89
N ARG A 186 5.68 28.91 6.34
CA ARG A 186 5.22 30.27 6.09
C ARG A 186 5.80 30.80 4.78
N ARG A 187 5.01 31.46 3.94
CA ARG A 187 5.40 31.92 2.60
C ARG A 187 6.08 33.28 2.62
N VAL A 188 7.11 33.44 1.79
CA VAL A 188 7.64 34.71 1.29
C VAL A 188 7.92 34.48 -0.21
N GLY A 189 7.28 35.23 -1.12
CA GLY A 189 7.31 34.98 -2.57
C GLY A 189 7.72 36.20 -3.42
N ASN A 190 8.36 35.97 -4.57
CA ASN A 190 8.59 36.89 -5.68
C ASN A 190 7.83 36.40 -6.93
N ASN A 191 7.17 37.29 -7.66
CA ASN A 191 6.04 37.03 -8.53
C ASN A 191 6.30 37.15 -10.04
N THR A 192 5.59 36.37 -10.86
CA THR A 192 5.71 36.39 -12.32
C THR A 192 4.41 36.31 -13.13
N GLU A 193 3.26 35.91 -12.57
CA GLU A 193 1.96 35.99 -13.28
C GLU A 193 1.22 37.28 -12.96
N PHE A 194 0.77 37.99 -14.00
CA PHE A 194 -0.07 39.18 -13.86
C PHE A 194 -1.42 38.81 -13.22
N GLU A 195 -1.74 39.43 -12.08
CA GLU A 195 -3.00 39.21 -11.37
C GLU A 195 -3.99 40.34 -11.60
N GLN A 196 -3.55 41.60 -11.35
CA GLN A 196 -4.39 42.78 -11.49
C GLN A 196 -3.53 44.04 -11.58
N ILE A 197 -4.18 45.14 -11.97
CA ILE A 197 -3.60 46.49 -11.84
C ILE A 197 -4.25 47.16 -10.65
N LYS A 198 -3.43 47.62 -9.70
CA LYS A 198 -3.88 48.43 -8.54
C LYS A 198 -3.25 49.80 -8.55
N ASP A 199 -3.79 50.71 -7.75
CA ASP A 199 -3.20 52.00 -7.54
C ASP A 199 -1.85 51.86 -6.82
N TYR A 200 -0.84 52.67 -7.22
CA TYR A 200 0.48 52.68 -6.61
C TYR A 200 0.38 53.21 -5.18
N VAL A 201 0.96 52.47 -4.25
CA VAL A 201 1.09 52.87 -2.85
C VAL A 201 2.59 53.04 -2.54
N GLN A 202 2.97 54.06 -1.76
CA GLN A 202 4.35 54.26 -1.37
C GLN A 202 4.92 53.01 -0.68
N GLY A 203 5.94 52.41 -1.31
CA GLY A 203 6.54 51.12 -0.90
C GLY A 203 6.36 49.99 -1.93
N ASP A 204 5.52 50.18 -2.97
CA ASP A 204 5.44 49.26 -4.10
C ASP A 204 6.69 49.39 -4.99
N ASP A 205 7.15 48.31 -5.62
CA ASP A 205 8.31 48.31 -6.50
C ASP A 205 8.03 49.15 -7.75
N TYR A 206 8.80 50.20 -7.97
CA TYR A 206 8.68 51.09 -9.13
C TYR A 206 8.85 50.40 -10.48
N ARG A 207 9.51 49.24 -10.50
CA ARG A 207 9.69 48.41 -11.72
C ARG A 207 8.40 47.78 -12.21
N THR A 208 7.41 47.69 -11.36
CA THR A 208 6.08 47.10 -11.68
C THR A 208 5.10 48.13 -12.15
N ILE A 209 5.48 49.43 -12.29
CA ILE A 209 4.58 50.50 -12.76
C ILE A 209 4.10 50.19 -14.19
N ASN A 210 2.79 50.20 -14.37
CA ASN A 210 2.13 50.07 -15.65
C ASN A 210 1.88 51.44 -16.26
N TRP A 211 2.84 51.96 -17.01
CA TRP A 211 2.76 53.30 -17.63
C TRP A 211 1.53 53.48 -18.53
N LYS A 212 1.08 52.46 -19.23
CA LYS A 212 -0.12 52.49 -20.11
C LYS A 212 -1.41 52.63 -19.30
N ALA A 213 -1.55 51.93 -18.19
CA ALA A 213 -2.69 52.02 -17.30
C ALA A 213 -2.68 53.39 -16.54
N SER A 214 -1.49 53.82 -16.10
CA SER A 214 -1.29 55.08 -15.41
C SER A 214 -1.68 56.29 -16.29
N ALA A 215 -1.28 56.26 -17.55
CA ALA A 215 -1.67 57.32 -18.51
C ALA A 215 -3.17 57.40 -18.79
N ARG A 216 -3.88 56.27 -18.73
CA ARG A 216 -5.35 56.24 -18.92
C ARG A 216 -6.14 56.72 -17.73
N ARG A 217 -5.64 56.49 -16.50
CA ARG A 217 -6.34 56.84 -15.27
C ARG A 217 -5.84 58.16 -14.62
N ASN A 218 -4.79 58.71 -15.16
CA ASN A 218 -4.12 59.91 -14.61
C ASN A 218 -3.64 59.74 -13.16
N GLN A 219 -3.35 58.47 -12.77
CA GLN A 219 -2.82 58.07 -11.47
C GLN A 219 -1.81 56.95 -11.69
N LEU A 220 -0.77 56.87 -10.85
CA LEU A 220 0.21 55.81 -10.93
C LEU A 220 -0.43 54.46 -10.61
N MET A 221 -0.30 53.53 -11.54
CA MET A 221 -0.83 52.17 -11.45
C MET A 221 0.31 51.18 -11.47
N VAL A 222 0.23 50.11 -10.69
CA VAL A 222 1.21 49.02 -10.65
C VAL A 222 0.57 47.72 -11.05
N ASN A 223 1.34 46.89 -11.77
CA ASN A 223 0.97 45.52 -12.02
C ASN A 223 1.26 44.69 -10.75
N VAL A 224 0.23 44.05 -10.23
CA VAL A 224 0.36 43.04 -9.20
C VAL A 224 0.55 41.71 -9.90
N TYR A 225 1.66 41.06 -9.63
CA TYR A 225 1.97 39.74 -10.15
C TYR A 225 1.71 38.71 -9.08
N ARG A 226 1.16 37.57 -9.48
CA ARG A 226 0.98 36.41 -8.63
C ARG A 226 2.08 35.40 -8.96
N ASP A 227 2.61 34.70 -7.96
CA ASP A 227 3.58 33.66 -8.22
C ASP A 227 3.03 32.65 -9.23
N GLU A 228 3.80 32.34 -10.28
CA GLU A 228 3.54 31.18 -11.14
C GLU A 228 3.72 29.92 -10.27
N ARG A 229 2.67 29.56 -9.55
CA ARG A 229 2.68 28.52 -8.49
C ARG A 229 2.89 27.12 -9.03
N SER A 230 2.81 26.95 -10.35
CA SER A 230 2.74 25.65 -10.99
C SER A 230 4.12 25.19 -11.47
N GLN A 231 4.79 24.40 -10.66
CA GLN A 231 6.05 23.76 -11.02
C GLN A 231 5.83 22.38 -11.60
N GLN A 232 6.76 21.93 -12.44
CA GLN A 232 6.75 20.58 -13.00
C GLN A 232 7.54 19.65 -12.10
N ILE A 233 6.89 18.58 -11.62
CA ILE A 233 7.48 17.58 -10.74
C ILE A 233 7.38 16.24 -11.43
N PHE A 234 8.52 15.58 -11.62
CA PHE A 234 8.59 14.23 -12.12
C PHE A 234 8.96 13.28 -11.00
N SER A 235 8.11 12.29 -10.73
CA SER A 235 8.52 11.10 -10.00
C SER A 235 9.23 10.16 -10.96
N VAL A 236 10.52 9.91 -10.72
CA VAL A 236 11.37 9.05 -11.56
C VAL A 236 11.66 7.78 -10.79
N ILE A 237 11.11 6.65 -11.22
CA ILE A 237 11.18 5.39 -10.49
C ILE A 237 12.12 4.44 -11.22
N ASP A 238 13.20 4.08 -10.53
CA ASP A 238 14.10 3.01 -10.93
C ASP A 238 13.43 1.66 -10.70
N LYS A 239 13.34 0.83 -11.75
CA LYS A 239 12.78 -0.52 -11.70
C LYS A 239 13.85 -1.60 -11.75
N GLY A 240 15.11 -1.22 -11.59
CA GLY A 240 16.24 -2.12 -11.67
C GLY A 240 16.42 -2.99 -10.42
N ARG A 241 17.44 -3.83 -10.49
CA ARG A 241 17.79 -4.85 -9.48
C ARG A 241 17.92 -4.30 -8.06
N VAL A 242 18.39 -3.06 -7.91
CA VAL A 242 18.58 -2.43 -6.59
C VAL A 242 17.27 -2.17 -5.84
N MET A 243 16.14 -2.20 -6.55
CA MET A 243 14.80 -1.98 -6.00
C MET A 243 14.05 -3.29 -5.67
N GLN A 244 14.68 -4.44 -5.91
CA GLN A 244 14.11 -5.78 -5.62
C GLN A 244 14.07 -6.10 -4.12
N GLN A 245 14.99 -5.51 -3.34
CA GLN A 245 15.04 -5.74 -1.89
C GLN A 245 13.65 -5.54 -1.28
N SER A 246 13.26 -6.47 -0.41
CA SER A 246 11.95 -6.42 0.26
C SER A 246 12.10 -5.97 1.71
N PHE A 247 11.13 -5.20 2.17
CA PHE A 247 10.95 -4.81 3.56
C PHE A 247 9.50 -5.09 3.98
N ARG A 248 9.31 -5.86 5.04
CA ARG A 248 7.97 -6.29 5.53
C ARG A 248 7.08 -6.89 4.42
N GLY A 249 7.68 -7.65 3.52
CA GLY A 249 6.97 -8.35 2.43
C GLY A 249 6.69 -7.54 1.17
N MET A 250 6.93 -6.22 1.17
CA MET A 250 6.83 -5.37 -0.02
C MET A 250 8.22 -5.02 -0.55
N THR A 251 8.36 -4.90 -1.87
CA THR A 251 9.62 -4.47 -2.50
C THR A 251 9.84 -2.96 -2.32
N LEU A 252 11.11 -2.51 -2.37
CA LEU A 252 11.43 -1.07 -2.39
C LEU A 252 10.77 -0.36 -3.58
N LEU A 253 10.58 -1.08 -4.69
CA LEU A 253 9.83 -0.58 -5.84
C LEU A 253 8.38 -0.26 -5.47
N ASP A 254 7.68 -1.16 -4.76
CA ASP A 254 6.29 -0.94 -4.35
C ASP A 254 6.17 0.23 -3.36
N TYR A 255 7.13 0.37 -2.44
CA TYR A 255 7.20 1.55 -1.56
C TYR A 255 7.39 2.84 -2.34
N SER A 256 8.26 2.84 -3.35
CA SER A 256 8.52 4.02 -4.21
C SER A 256 7.29 4.38 -5.05
N ILE A 257 6.60 3.39 -5.57
CA ILE A 257 5.34 3.58 -6.31
C ILE A 257 4.27 4.21 -5.41
N ASN A 258 4.10 3.69 -4.20
CA ASN A 258 3.16 4.26 -3.23
C ASN A 258 3.53 5.71 -2.86
N ALA A 259 4.80 5.97 -2.58
CA ALA A 259 5.28 7.31 -2.24
C ALA A 259 5.15 8.30 -3.40
N SER A 260 5.43 7.87 -4.64
CA SER A 260 5.27 8.71 -5.84
C SER A 260 3.81 9.09 -6.09
N LEU A 261 2.87 8.17 -5.83
CA LEU A 261 1.43 8.42 -5.95
C LEU A 261 0.99 9.47 -4.92
N VAL A 262 1.37 9.31 -3.66
CA VAL A 262 1.05 10.26 -2.57
C VAL A 262 1.67 11.63 -2.84
N LEU A 263 2.94 11.67 -3.27
CA LEU A 263 3.61 12.92 -3.63
C LEU A 263 2.91 13.64 -4.77
N SER A 264 2.55 12.91 -5.84
CA SER A 264 1.81 13.47 -6.98
C SER A 264 0.49 14.07 -6.55
N TYR A 265 -0.24 13.39 -5.66
CA TYR A 265 -1.47 13.89 -5.07
C TYR A 265 -1.25 15.20 -4.31
N VAL A 266 -0.27 15.23 -3.38
CA VAL A 266 0.06 16.43 -2.60
C VAL A 266 0.52 17.58 -3.50
N ALA A 267 1.35 17.30 -4.51
CA ALA A 267 1.84 18.29 -5.46
C ALA A 267 0.71 18.93 -6.26
N MET A 268 -0.22 18.13 -6.79
CA MET A 268 -1.38 18.64 -7.55
C MET A 268 -2.32 19.48 -6.68
N HIS A 269 -2.51 19.13 -5.39
CA HIS A 269 -3.26 19.93 -4.44
C HIS A 269 -2.55 21.23 -4.00
N ARG A 270 -1.24 21.32 -4.30
CA ARG A 270 -0.41 22.50 -4.10
C ARG A 270 -0.20 23.31 -5.38
N ASP A 271 -1.07 23.11 -6.38
CA ASP A 271 -1.05 23.77 -7.67
C ASP A 271 0.15 23.43 -8.57
N ASP A 272 0.92 22.38 -8.26
CA ASP A 272 2.01 21.90 -9.12
C ASP A 272 1.52 20.84 -10.13
N LYS A 273 2.30 20.63 -11.18
CA LYS A 273 2.04 19.65 -12.23
C LYS A 273 2.82 18.38 -11.94
N ALA A 274 2.12 17.26 -11.78
CA ALA A 274 2.74 15.96 -11.53
C ALA A 274 2.90 15.14 -12.81
N GLY A 275 4.09 14.60 -13.00
CA GLY A 275 4.45 13.66 -14.07
C GLY A 275 5.13 12.42 -13.51
N LEU A 276 5.29 11.41 -14.35
CA LEU A 276 5.89 10.12 -14.00
C LEU A 276 6.86 9.67 -15.08
N ILE A 277 8.00 9.16 -14.64
CA ILE A 277 8.95 8.43 -15.48
C ILE A 277 9.29 7.12 -14.77
N THR A 278 9.26 6.01 -15.49
CA THR A 278 9.80 4.75 -15.00
C THR A 278 10.86 4.23 -15.94
N PHE A 279 11.91 3.64 -15.42
CA PHE A 279 13.04 3.18 -16.23
C PHE A 279 13.75 1.98 -15.58
N ALA A 280 14.37 1.17 -16.42
CA ALA A 280 15.32 0.12 -16.08
C ALA A 280 16.48 0.15 -17.10
N ASP A 281 16.60 -0.83 -17.98
CA ASP A 281 17.51 -0.85 -19.14
C ASP A 281 17.14 0.21 -20.20
N LYS A 282 15.89 0.63 -20.21
CA LYS A 282 15.32 1.69 -21.06
C LYS A 282 14.25 2.47 -20.29
N MET A 283 13.89 3.65 -20.81
CA MET A 283 12.72 4.36 -20.33
C MET A 283 11.47 3.61 -20.77
N ASP A 284 10.63 3.22 -19.80
CA ASP A 284 9.46 2.40 -20.02
C ASP A 284 8.18 3.25 -20.09
N THR A 285 7.95 4.07 -19.07
CA THR A 285 6.78 4.94 -19.00
C THR A 285 7.20 6.40 -18.93
N PHE A 286 6.55 7.26 -19.71
CA PHE A 286 6.66 8.70 -19.61
C PHE A 286 5.28 9.33 -19.60
N ILE A 287 4.92 9.99 -18.51
CA ILE A 287 3.70 10.79 -18.38
C ILE A 287 4.09 12.24 -18.15
N ALA A 288 3.73 13.10 -19.10
CA ALA A 288 4.01 14.52 -19.01
C ALA A 288 3.33 15.16 -17.77
N PRO A 289 3.99 16.13 -17.11
CA PRO A 289 3.44 16.75 -15.92
C PRO A 289 2.22 17.59 -16.26
N SER A 290 1.11 17.31 -15.60
CA SER A 290 -0.16 17.98 -15.80
C SER A 290 -0.90 18.15 -14.48
N ARG A 291 -1.87 19.08 -14.45
CA ARG A 291 -2.82 19.29 -13.35
C ARG A 291 -4.26 19.12 -13.83
N ARG A 292 -4.46 18.62 -15.03
CA ARG A 292 -5.80 18.45 -15.59
C ARG A 292 -6.58 17.39 -14.81
N THR A 293 -7.90 17.52 -14.80
CA THR A 293 -8.80 16.48 -14.30
C THR A 293 -8.49 15.15 -14.99
N GLY A 294 -8.35 14.09 -14.22
CA GLY A 294 -7.96 12.76 -14.71
C GLY A 294 -6.46 12.44 -14.65
N GLN A 295 -5.57 13.43 -14.43
CA GLN A 295 -4.14 13.14 -14.34
C GLN A 295 -3.81 12.15 -13.21
N MET A 296 -4.47 12.28 -12.07
CA MET A 296 -4.28 11.36 -10.94
C MET A 296 -4.68 9.92 -11.30
N GLN A 297 -5.77 9.77 -12.05
CA GLN A 297 -6.20 8.45 -12.54
C GLN A 297 -5.19 7.87 -13.54
N ASN A 298 -4.66 8.69 -14.45
CA ASN A 298 -3.63 8.26 -15.39
C ASN A 298 -2.36 7.80 -14.67
N LEU A 299 -1.93 8.53 -13.64
CA LEU A 299 -0.78 8.14 -12.81
C LEU A 299 -1.05 6.84 -12.05
N LEU A 300 -2.24 6.70 -11.48
CA LEU A 300 -2.65 5.49 -10.75
C LEU A 300 -2.63 4.24 -11.65
N GLU A 301 -3.23 4.34 -12.85
CA GLU A 301 -3.27 3.22 -13.81
C GLU A 301 -1.86 2.88 -14.33
N ALA A 302 -1.04 3.89 -14.64
CA ALA A 302 0.33 3.66 -15.06
C ALA A 302 1.17 3.00 -13.97
N LEU A 303 1.02 3.43 -12.70
CA LEU A 303 1.72 2.83 -11.57
C LEU A 303 1.21 1.43 -11.24
N TYR A 304 -0.08 1.17 -11.45
CA TYR A 304 -0.65 -0.18 -11.32
C TYR A 304 -0.04 -1.16 -12.33
N ALA A 305 0.10 -0.73 -13.58
CA ALA A 305 0.59 -1.55 -14.69
C ALA A 305 2.12 -1.78 -14.68
N GLN A 306 2.87 -1.22 -13.69
CA GLN A 306 4.32 -1.40 -13.65
C GLN A 306 4.72 -2.84 -13.32
N GLU A 307 5.37 -3.48 -14.25
CA GLU A 307 6.03 -4.77 -14.10
C GLU A 307 7.54 -4.61 -14.29
N THR A 308 8.35 -5.50 -13.74
CA THR A 308 9.79 -5.47 -13.87
C THR A 308 10.41 -6.85 -13.69
N ASP A 309 11.44 -7.12 -14.46
CA ASP A 309 12.31 -8.31 -14.34
C ASP A 309 13.52 -8.01 -13.43
N PHE A 310 13.58 -6.81 -12.85
CA PHE A 310 14.70 -6.34 -12.02
C PHE A 310 16.06 -6.45 -12.73
N GLY A 311 16.12 -6.04 -13.99
CA GLY A 311 17.35 -5.95 -14.78
C GLY A 311 18.30 -4.86 -14.28
N GLU A 312 19.36 -4.60 -15.05
CA GLU A 312 20.27 -3.47 -14.77
C GLU A 312 19.63 -2.15 -15.17
N THR A 313 20.02 -1.08 -14.46
CA THR A 313 19.47 0.26 -14.67
C THR A 313 20.41 1.11 -15.51
N ASP A 314 19.89 1.71 -16.59
CA ASP A 314 20.63 2.64 -17.46
C ASP A 314 20.28 4.11 -17.20
N PHE A 315 21.10 4.78 -16.40
CA PHE A 315 21.00 6.22 -16.16
C PHE A 315 21.43 7.06 -17.37
N SER A 316 22.26 6.51 -18.28
CA SER A 316 22.66 7.19 -19.51
C SER A 316 21.46 7.38 -20.44
N GLY A 317 20.75 6.28 -20.69
CA GLY A 317 19.51 6.30 -21.47
C GLY A 317 18.43 7.18 -20.86
N LEU A 318 18.29 7.18 -19.52
CA LEU A 318 17.39 8.10 -18.82
C LEU A 318 17.74 9.56 -19.15
N CYS A 319 19.01 9.98 -18.96
CA CYS A 319 19.45 11.35 -19.20
C CYS A 319 19.21 11.78 -20.66
N ALA A 320 19.55 10.93 -21.63
CA ALA A 320 19.34 11.21 -23.05
C ALA A 320 17.85 11.42 -23.39
N ASN A 321 16.99 10.56 -22.88
CA ASN A 321 15.54 10.67 -23.10
C ASN A 321 14.93 11.88 -22.40
N VAL A 322 15.32 12.16 -21.15
CA VAL A 322 14.86 13.35 -20.41
C VAL A 322 15.25 14.63 -21.14
N HIS A 323 16.51 14.73 -21.60
CA HIS A 323 16.98 15.90 -22.36
C HIS A 323 16.16 16.16 -23.63
N LYS A 324 15.75 15.08 -24.31
CA LYS A 324 14.93 15.17 -25.54
C LYS A 324 13.48 15.56 -25.26
N GLN A 325 12.88 15.09 -24.14
CA GLN A 325 11.46 15.19 -23.88
C GLN A 325 11.07 16.35 -22.94
N VAL A 326 11.99 16.79 -22.08
CA VAL A 326 11.73 17.81 -21.07
C VAL A 326 12.61 19.02 -21.26
N SER A 327 12.04 20.08 -21.86
CA SER A 327 12.74 21.35 -22.13
C SER A 327 12.66 22.35 -20.96
N LYS A 328 11.59 22.30 -20.15
CA LYS A 328 11.41 23.22 -19.01
C LYS A 328 12.13 22.67 -17.79
N ARG A 329 12.85 23.55 -17.07
CA ARG A 329 13.47 23.18 -15.79
C ARG A 329 12.42 22.67 -14.83
N SER A 330 12.63 21.48 -14.25
CA SER A 330 11.66 20.73 -13.47
C SER A 330 12.33 20.11 -12.25
N LEU A 331 11.52 19.69 -11.26
CA LEU A 331 12.01 18.88 -10.14
C LEU A 331 11.92 17.40 -10.53
N PHE A 332 13.05 16.71 -10.48
CA PHE A 332 13.14 15.25 -10.66
C PHE A 332 13.38 14.58 -9.32
N ILE A 333 12.43 13.81 -8.86
CA ILE A 333 12.53 13.02 -7.63
C ILE A 333 12.83 11.59 -8.05
N VAL A 334 14.09 11.21 -7.93
CA VAL A 334 14.61 9.92 -8.40
C VAL A 334 14.58 8.93 -7.23
N TYR A 335 13.69 7.96 -7.32
CA TYR A 335 13.60 6.84 -6.39
C TYR A 335 14.50 5.71 -6.90
N THR A 336 15.57 5.45 -6.19
CA THR A 336 16.57 4.41 -6.51
C THR A 336 17.17 3.85 -5.23
N ASN A 337 18.16 2.98 -5.33
CA ASN A 337 18.95 2.55 -4.18
C ASN A 337 20.42 2.36 -4.60
N PHE A 338 21.31 2.47 -3.62
CA PHE A 338 22.76 2.24 -3.83
C PHE A 338 23.25 1.21 -2.82
N SER A 339 23.88 0.16 -3.28
CA SER A 339 24.50 -0.84 -2.39
C SER A 339 25.74 -0.31 -1.65
N GLY A 340 26.39 0.76 -2.17
CA GLY A 340 27.58 1.40 -1.60
C GLY A 340 28.13 2.48 -2.51
N MET A 341 29.29 3.05 -2.14
CA MET A 341 29.95 4.14 -2.88
C MET A 341 30.33 3.78 -4.32
N THR A 342 30.70 2.53 -4.58
CA THR A 342 31.04 2.07 -5.95
C THR A 342 29.82 2.15 -6.88
N ALA A 343 28.64 1.80 -6.38
CA ALA A 343 27.39 1.90 -7.14
C ALA A 343 27.04 3.36 -7.45
N LEU A 344 27.19 4.26 -6.46
CA LEU A 344 26.99 5.68 -6.68
C LEU A 344 27.95 6.23 -7.74
N ASN A 345 29.25 5.93 -7.63
CA ASN A 345 30.28 6.49 -8.52
C ASN A 345 30.02 6.18 -9.99
N ARG A 346 29.48 5.00 -10.31
CA ARG A 346 29.08 4.64 -11.68
C ARG A 346 27.98 5.54 -12.24
N GLN A 347 27.07 6.02 -11.39
CA GLN A 347 25.89 6.77 -11.80
C GLN A 347 26.02 8.28 -11.56
N LEU A 348 27.02 8.69 -10.78
CA LEU A 348 27.21 10.08 -10.34
C LEU A 348 27.37 11.06 -11.51
N ALA A 349 28.06 10.64 -12.58
CA ALA A 349 28.25 11.48 -13.77
C ALA A 349 26.91 11.85 -14.43
N TYR A 350 25.99 10.90 -14.53
CA TYR A 350 24.66 11.11 -15.11
C TYR A 350 23.75 11.93 -14.18
N LEU A 351 23.82 11.69 -12.88
CA LEU A 351 23.08 12.49 -11.89
C LEU A 351 23.55 13.95 -11.89
N LYS A 352 24.86 14.20 -12.06
CA LYS A 352 25.43 15.55 -12.24
C LYS A 352 24.91 16.20 -13.52
N LEU A 353 24.91 15.47 -14.63
CA LEU A 353 24.40 15.96 -15.91
C LEU A 353 22.92 16.35 -15.79
N LEU A 354 22.11 15.49 -15.19
CA LEU A 354 20.69 15.78 -14.95
C LEU A 354 20.50 17.01 -14.04
N SER A 355 21.38 17.21 -13.05
CA SER A 355 21.31 18.34 -12.12
C SER A 355 21.68 19.69 -12.75
N GLN A 356 22.39 19.69 -13.88
CA GLN A 356 22.67 20.91 -14.64
C GLN A 356 21.40 21.46 -15.31
N TRP A 357 20.54 20.59 -15.81
CA TRP A 357 19.34 20.98 -16.54
C TRP A 357 18.10 21.14 -15.64
N HIS A 358 18.03 20.30 -14.60
CA HIS A 358 16.87 20.19 -13.71
C HIS A 358 17.28 20.24 -12.24
N ARG A 359 16.32 20.34 -11.34
CA ARG A 359 16.56 20.11 -9.91
C ARG A 359 16.39 18.64 -9.60
N VAL A 360 17.39 18.02 -9.00
CA VAL A 360 17.40 16.58 -8.70
C VAL A 360 17.35 16.37 -7.20
N LEU A 361 16.39 15.55 -6.79
CA LEU A 361 16.27 14.99 -5.45
C LEU A 361 16.39 13.46 -5.56
N VAL A 362 17.49 12.91 -5.06
CA VAL A 362 17.69 11.46 -5.02
C VAL A 362 17.16 10.91 -3.71
N VAL A 363 16.26 9.94 -3.81
CA VAL A 363 15.66 9.25 -2.68
C VAL A 363 16.15 7.81 -2.68
N PHE A 364 16.74 7.37 -1.59
CA PHE A 364 17.25 6.02 -1.45
C PHE A 364 17.11 5.51 -0.02
N PHE A 365 17.29 4.21 0.18
CA PHE A 365 16.81 3.53 1.34
C PHE A 365 17.92 3.19 2.33
N GLU A 366 17.61 3.40 3.61
CA GLU A 366 18.32 2.83 4.74
C GLU A 366 17.73 1.45 5.05
N ASP A 367 18.59 0.50 5.40
CA ASP A 367 18.15 -0.82 5.82
C ASP A 367 17.76 -0.77 7.30
N ALA A 368 16.45 -0.85 7.56
CA ALA A 368 15.92 -0.76 8.91
C ALA A 368 16.33 -1.96 9.78
N GLU A 369 16.38 -3.17 9.20
CA GLU A 369 16.78 -4.38 9.93
C GLU A 369 18.26 -4.31 10.33
N MET A 370 19.11 -3.81 9.43
CA MET A 370 20.51 -3.56 9.71
C MET A 370 20.69 -2.51 10.82
N ASN A 371 19.89 -1.45 10.78
CA ASN A 371 19.94 -0.39 11.79
C ASN A 371 19.52 -0.91 13.17
N ASP A 372 18.46 -1.72 13.24
CA ASP A 372 18.03 -2.38 14.48
C ASP A 372 19.12 -3.35 14.98
N TYR A 373 19.76 -4.09 14.06
CA TYR A 373 20.86 -4.99 14.40
C TYR A 373 22.06 -4.23 14.99
N ILE A 374 22.44 -3.06 14.45
CA ILE A 374 23.53 -2.23 14.97
C ILE A 374 23.27 -1.85 16.44
N HIS A 375 22.04 -1.54 16.80
CA HIS A 375 21.68 -1.11 18.16
C HIS A 375 21.40 -2.25 19.13
N SER A 376 21.30 -3.50 18.68
CA SER A 376 21.08 -4.67 19.54
C SER A 376 22.34 -5.06 20.31
N PRO A 377 22.24 -5.61 21.54
CA PRO A 377 23.40 -6.14 22.26
C PRO A 377 24.03 -7.32 21.52
N LYS A 378 25.36 -7.48 21.61
CA LYS A 378 26.14 -8.55 20.97
C LYS A 378 26.69 -9.48 22.04
N HIS A 379 26.64 -10.79 21.79
CA HIS A 379 27.01 -11.84 22.77
C HIS A 379 28.13 -12.75 22.29
N SER A 380 28.47 -12.74 20.99
CA SER A 380 29.50 -13.60 20.41
C SER A 380 30.52 -12.79 19.58
N THR A 381 31.73 -13.33 19.41
CA THR A 381 32.75 -12.72 18.57
C THR A 381 32.30 -12.56 17.12
N GLU A 382 31.53 -13.53 16.61
CA GLU A 382 30.98 -13.48 15.26
C GLU A 382 29.99 -12.32 15.10
N GLU A 383 29.11 -12.12 16.09
CA GLU A 383 28.17 -10.98 16.11
C GLU A 383 28.89 -9.63 16.14
N TYR A 384 30.04 -9.53 16.83
CA TYR A 384 30.86 -8.31 16.80
C TYR A 384 31.44 -8.04 15.41
N TYR A 385 31.92 -9.07 14.68
CA TYR A 385 32.39 -8.90 13.31
C TYR A 385 31.25 -8.47 12.38
N GLN A 386 30.10 -9.09 12.48
CA GLN A 386 28.90 -8.72 11.71
C GLN A 386 28.44 -7.28 12.02
N HIS A 387 28.54 -6.87 13.30
CA HIS A 387 28.23 -5.50 13.72
C HIS A 387 29.16 -4.47 13.04
N VAL A 388 30.45 -4.70 13.03
CA VAL A 388 31.43 -3.79 12.36
C VAL A 388 31.14 -3.69 10.86
N ILE A 389 30.77 -4.80 10.23
CA ILE A 389 30.39 -4.81 8.80
C ILE A 389 29.10 -4.00 8.59
N ALA A 390 28.10 -4.17 9.45
CA ALA A 390 26.83 -3.44 9.39
C ALA A 390 27.05 -1.93 9.58
N GLU A 391 27.87 -1.54 10.57
CA GLU A 391 28.24 -0.13 10.77
C GLU A 391 28.94 0.47 9.55
N LYS A 392 29.83 -0.29 8.89
CA LYS A 392 30.48 0.15 7.66
C LYS A 392 29.46 0.44 6.55
N PHE A 393 28.49 -0.46 6.34
CA PHE A 393 27.44 -0.23 5.35
C PHE A 393 26.57 1.00 5.68
N ALA A 394 26.18 1.16 6.94
CA ALA A 394 25.44 2.35 7.39
C ALA A 394 26.27 3.64 7.20
N TYR A 395 27.56 3.60 7.45
CA TYR A 395 28.47 4.71 7.21
C TYR A 395 28.57 5.04 5.72
N GLU A 396 28.71 4.04 4.84
CA GLU A 396 28.74 4.26 3.38
C GLU A 396 27.46 4.94 2.88
N LYS A 397 26.29 4.59 3.40
CA LYS A 397 25.04 5.27 3.06
C LYS A 397 25.08 6.77 3.42
N ARG A 398 25.61 7.11 4.60
CA ARG A 398 25.79 8.53 5.02
C ARG A 398 26.81 9.25 4.17
N LEU A 399 27.88 8.56 3.76
CA LEU A 399 28.89 9.11 2.85
C LEU A 399 28.30 9.43 1.47
N ILE A 400 27.39 8.58 0.96
CA ILE A 400 26.62 8.85 -0.27
C ILE A 400 25.85 10.17 -0.17
N VAL A 401 25.12 10.40 0.96
CA VAL A 401 24.42 11.68 1.22
C VAL A 401 25.37 12.87 1.13
N SER A 402 26.53 12.76 1.79
CA SER A 402 27.54 13.81 1.80
C SER A 402 28.09 14.08 0.40
N THR A 403 28.41 13.05 -0.37
CA THR A 403 28.94 13.13 -1.72
C THR A 403 27.92 13.77 -2.69
N LEU A 404 26.66 13.37 -2.64
CA LEU A 404 25.59 13.99 -3.44
C LEU A 404 25.46 15.49 -3.12
N ARG A 405 25.48 15.85 -1.83
CA ARG A 405 25.43 17.25 -1.39
C ARG A 405 26.60 18.10 -1.91
N GLN A 406 27.83 17.56 -1.90
CA GLN A 406 29.02 18.24 -2.44
C GLN A 406 28.86 18.56 -3.93
N HIS A 407 28.08 17.77 -4.66
CA HIS A 407 27.81 17.99 -6.08
C HIS A 407 26.50 18.77 -6.34
N GLY A 408 25.91 19.37 -5.31
CA GLY A 408 24.68 20.19 -5.44
C GLY A 408 23.42 19.36 -5.69
N ILE A 409 23.46 18.03 -5.49
CA ILE A 409 22.31 17.13 -5.64
C ILE A 409 21.67 16.93 -4.27
N TYR A 410 20.35 17.20 -4.20
CA TYR A 410 19.60 16.96 -2.98
C TYR A 410 19.37 15.46 -2.80
N SER A 411 19.37 15.02 -1.55
CA SER A 411 19.14 13.61 -1.23
C SER A 411 18.31 13.42 0.03
N VAL A 412 17.59 12.31 0.07
CA VAL A 412 16.84 11.80 1.23
C VAL A 412 17.24 10.35 1.42
N LEU A 413 17.83 10.03 2.56
CA LEU A 413 18.06 8.67 3.04
C LEU A 413 16.99 8.39 4.09
N THR A 414 16.17 7.36 3.86
CA THR A 414 15.01 7.07 4.71
C THR A 414 14.70 5.58 4.74
N THR A 415 13.99 5.15 5.78
CA THR A 415 13.44 3.79 5.86
C THR A 415 12.17 3.69 5.00
N PRO A 416 11.85 2.50 4.45
CA PRO A 416 10.71 2.34 3.54
C PRO A 416 9.36 2.80 4.12
N ASP A 417 9.13 2.60 5.42
CA ASP A 417 7.91 2.98 6.12
C ASP A 417 7.73 4.50 6.29
N LYS A 418 8.82 5.28 6.34
CA LYS A 418 8.81 6.75 6.44
C LYS A 418 8.92 7.46 5.09
N LEU A 419 9.13 6.71 4.01
CA LEU A 419 9.44 7.24 2.68
C LEU A 419 8.48 8.36 2.25
N SER A 420 7.18 8.12 2.30
CA SER A 420 6.18 9.09 1.83
C SER A 420 6.25 10.40 2.60
N VAL A 421 6.41 10.34 3.93
CA VAL A 421 6.48 11.53 4.79
C VAL A 421 7.75 12.33 4.53
N ASP A 422 8.89 11.65 4.46
CA ASP A 422 10.20 12.31 4.29
C ASP A 422 10.35 12.95 2.92
N VAL A 423 9.84 12.30 1.86
CA VAL A 423 9.83 12.86 0.51
C VAL A 423 8.92 14.08 0.42
N ILE A 424 7.72 14.03 1.01
CA ILE A 424 6.80 15.18 1.05
C ILE A 424 7.44 16.34 1.83
N ASN A 425 8.04 16.08 2.99
CA ASN A 425 8.71 17.10 3.78
C ASN A 425 9.84 17.77 2.98
N LYS A 426 10.64 16.96 2.27
CA LYS A 426 11.74 17.47 1.46
C LYS A 426 11.24 18.28 0.27
N TYR A 427 10.20 17.81 -0.41
CA TYR A 427 9.55 18.58 -1.48
C TYR A 427 9.01 19.93 -0.97
N LEU A 428 8.32 19.95 0.17
CA LEU A 428 7.79 21.18 0.77
C LEU A 428 8.92 22.12 1.19
N GLU A 429 10.01 21.62 1.77
CA GLU A 429 11.21 22.40 2.09
C GLU A 429 11.81 23.04 0.83
N MET A 430 11.98 22.27 -0.25
CA MET A 430 12.55 22.78 -1.51
C MET A 430 11.63 23.81 -2.16
N LYS A 431 10.33 23.63 -2.11
CA LYS A 431 9.31 24.58 -2.61
C LYS A 431 9.37 25.88 -1.81
N GLN A 432 9.49 25.80 -0.47
CA GLN A 432 9.60 26.98 0.39
C GLN A 432 10.85 27.80 0.12
N ARG A 433 11.99 27.12 -0.03
CA ARG A 433 13.29 27.78 -0.29
C ARG A 433 13.39 28.33 -1.70
N GLN A 434 12.36 28.25 -2.52
CA GLN A 434 12.35 28.66 -3.93
C GLN A 434 13.48 28.01 -4.76
N ILE A 435 13.93 26.82 -4.34
CA ILE A 435 15.00 26.09 -5.01
C ILE A 435 14.51 25.56 -6.37
N LEU A 436 13.21 25.51 -6.56
CA LEU A 436 12.57 24.92 -7.74
C LEU A 436 12.44 25.90 -8.91
N THR A 437 12.68 27.19 -8.68
CA THR A 437 12.70 28.24 -9.72
C THR A 437 14.00 28.30 -10.50
#